data_337b4cbf251191ffc79adff1cd3579d2
#
_entry.id   337b4cbf251191ffc79adff1cd3579d2
#
_cell.length_a   1.000
_cell.length_b   1.000
_cell.length_c   1.000
_cell.angle_alpha   90.00
_cell.angle_beta   90.00
_cell.angle_gamma   90.00
#
_symmetry.space_group_name_H-M   'P 1'
#
loop_
_entity.id
_entity.type
_entity.pdbx_description
1 polymer ?
#
loop_
_entity_poly.entity_id
_entity_poly.type
_entity_poly.pdbx_seq_one_letter_code
_entity_poly.pdbx_strand_id
1 'polypeptide(L)'
;MSMANKVLQLIEESGAKWVDFRFTDTKGKEQHVTYPADSIDEDTFEDGKMFDGSSIAGWKGIEASDMILRPDAETGFIDPFFAEPTVVVTCDVIEPSTGQGYERDPRSIARRAEEYLKSTGIGDTAFFGPEPEFFVFDEVKWDIDMSGARHTLIAEEAAWSTGKDYEAGNSGHRPRVKGGYFPVPPVDSSQDMRADMCAKIEDIMGPGRVEVHHHEVASCQLEIGVSFNTMVRKADEVQQFKYAVWNVAHQYAKTATFMPKPMVGDNGSGMHVHMSISKDGKNLFAGDEYAGLSEMALYFIGGVIKHARALNAITNPSTNSYKRLVPHFEAPIMLAYSARNRSASIRIPYVSSPKGKRIEARFPDPMMNPYLGFAALLMAGLDGIQNKIHPGEAADKNLYDLPPEEEAKIPTVAHSLDMALEALKEDHEFLLKGGVFTKDMLDAYIELKTEDVRRLNTTTHPVEFDMYYSL
;
A
#
# COMPACT_ATOMS: atom_id res chain seq x y z
N MET A 1 -5.29 32.68 9.25
CA MET A 1 -6.51 31.90 8.99
C MET A 1 -6.21 30.51 9.53
N SER A 2 -7.08 29.95 10.41
CA SER A 2 -6.89 28.57 10.90
C SER A 2 -7.04 27.59 9.73
N MET A 3 -6.50 26.34 9.86
CA MET A 3 -6.67 25.31 8.83
C MET A 3 -8.14 24.91 8.68
N ALA A 4 -8.91 24.85 9.77
CA ALA A 4 -10.36 24.65 9.74
C ALA A 4 -11.05 25.70 8.84
N ASN A 5 -10.71 26.97 8.97
CA ASN A 5 -11.25 28.04 8.15
C ASN A 5 -10.96 27.86 6.66
N LYS A 6 -9.86 27.21 6.27
CA LYS A 6 -9.58 26.91 4.85
C LYS A 6 -10.56 25.89 4.28
N VAL A 7 -10.89 24.85 5.05
CA VAL A 7 -11.87 23.84 4.60
C VAL A 7 -13.27 24.45 4.57
N LEU A 8 -13.65 25.26 5.56
CA LEU A 8 -14.92 25.95 5.57
C LEU A 8 -15.03 26.93 4.38
N GLN A 9 -13.96 27.65 4.06
CA GLN A 9 -13.89 28.47 2.86
C GLN A 9 -14.03 27.64 1.57
N LEU A 10 -13.36 26.47 1.50
CA LEU A 10 -13.48 25.56 0.36
C LEU A 10 -14.93 25.07 0.17
N ILE A 11 -15.64 24.77 1.27
CA ILE A 11 -17.07 24.41 1.25
C ILE A 11 -17.91 25.54 0.65
N GLU A 12 -17.68 26.77 1.12
CA GLU A 12 -18.42 27.95 0.65
C GLU A 12 -18.13 28.26 -0.83
N GLU A 13 -16.85 28.34 -1.21
CA GLU A 13 -16.41 28.68 -2.57
C GLU A 13 -16.82 27.64 -3.62
N SER A 14 -16.81 26.35 -3.26
CA SER A 14 -17.24 25.28 -4.16
C SER A 14 -18.75 25.12 -4.25
N GLY A 15 -19.51 25.77 -3.36
CA GLY A 15 -20.95 25.55 -3.21
C GLY A 15 -21.28 24.10 -2.81
N ALA A 16 -20.38 23.46 -2.05
CA ALA A 16 -20.56 22.09 -1.62
C ALA A 16 -21.86 21.92 -0.83
N LYS A 17 -22.60 20.86 -1.16
CA LYS A 17 -23.80 20.46 -0.43
C LYS A 17 -23.49 19.44 0.64
N TRP A 18 -22.38 18.73 0.47
CA TRP A 18 -21.98 17.60 1.30
C TRP A 18 -20.52 17.71 1.71
N VAL A 19 -20.23 17.18 2.91
CA VAL A 19 -18.88 16.95 3.37
C VAL A 19 -18.74 15.47 3.70
N ASP A 20 -17.77 14.80 3.05
CA ASP A 20 -17.53 13.37 3.13
C ASP A 20 -16.34 13.11 4.06
N PHE A 21 -16.58 12.51 5.22
CA PHE A 21 -15.55 12.13 6.18
C PHE A 21 -15.06 10.74 5.85
N ARG A 22 -13.75 10.60 5.63
CA ARG A 22 -13.10 9.33 5.28
C ARG A 22 -12.12 8.89 6.35
N PHE A 23 -12.08 7.61 6.58
CA PHE A 23 -11.11 6.97 7.47
C PHE A 23 -10.79 5.56 6.94
N THR A 24 -9.70 4.97 7.42
CA THR A 24 -9.25 3.64 6.95
C THR A 24 -9.40 2.63 8.08
N ASP A 25 -9.99 1.47 7.79
CA ASP A 25 -10.12 0.37 8.73
C ASP A 25 -8.80 -0.44 8.87
N THR A 26 -8.78 -1.41 9.79
CA THR A 26 -7.61 -2.25 10.04
C THR A 26 -7.16 -3.06 8.81
N LYS A 27 -8.10 -3.43 7.93
CA LYS A 27 -7.78 -4.15 6.67
C LYS A 27 -7.18 -3.25 5.59
N GLY A 28 -7.19 -1.93 5.78
CA GLY A 28 -6.74 -0.96 4.78
C GLY A 28 -7.85 -0.49 3.84
N LYS A 29 -9.10 -0.85 4.12
CA LYS A 29 -10.25 -0.36 3.35
C LYS A 29 -10.62 1.05 3.81
N GLU A 30 -10.76 1.98 2.85
CA GLU A 30 -11.30 3.29 3.12
C GLU A 30 -12.81 3.21 3.36
N GLN A 31 -13.25 3.81 4.45
CA GLN A 31 -14.65 3.93 4.87
C GLN A 31 -15.07 5.40 4.79
N HIS A 32 -16.35 5.67 4.64
CA HIS A 32 -16.84 7.05 4.63
C HIS A 32 -18.24 7.22 5.23
N VAL A 33 -18.51 8.44 5.64
CA VAL A 33 -19.84 8.92 6.03
C VAL A 33 -19.98 10.37 5.59
N THR A 34 -21.14 10.71 5.04
CA THR A 34 -21.38 12.03 4.43
C THR A 34 -22.37 12.85 5.28
N TYR A 35 -22.02 14.09 5.53
CA TYR A 35 -22.82 15.06 6.29
C TYR A 35 -23.26 16.21 5.40
N PRO A 36 -24.44 16.85 5.65
CA PRO A 36 -24.79 18.12 5.03
C PRO A 36 -23.74 19.19 5.32
N ALA A 37 -23.36 19.97 4.32
CA ALA A 37 -22.30 20.97 4.47
C ALA A 37 -22.62 22.06 5.51
N ASP A 38 -23.89 22.42 5.66
CA ASP A 38 -24.37 23.38 6.65
C ASP A 38 -24.30 22.87 8.11
N SER A 39 -24.04 21.58 8.32
CA SER A 39 -23.84 20.98 9.64
C SER A 39 -22.36 20.93 10.07
N ILE A 40 -21.46 21.47 9.24
CA ILE A 40 -19.99 21.48 9.48
C ILE A 40 -19.56 22.91 9.81
N ASP A 41 -18.95 23.06 10.97
CA ASP A 41 -18.47 24.33 11.53
C ASP A 41 -17.05 24.18 12.12
N GLU A 42 -16.53 25.23 12.74
CA GLU A 42 -15.21 25.18 13.39
C GLU A 42 -15.16 24.15 14.51
N ASP A 43 -16.23 24.03 15.31
CA ASP A 43 -16.30 23.08 16.43
C ASP A 43 -16.23 21.63 15.92
N THR A 44 -16.70 21.35 14.71
CA THR A 44 -16.61 20.03 14.09
C THR A 44 -15.16 19.57 13.92
N PHE A 45 -14.21 20.49 13.70
CA PHE A 45 -12.78 20.15 13.58
C PHE A 45 -12.10 19.92 14.93
N GLU A 46 -12.66 20.42 16.00
CA GLU A 46 -12.15 20.20 17.37
C GLU A 46 -12.80 18.97 18.01
N ASP A 47 -14.12 18.90 17.99
CA ASP A 47 -14.91 17.89 18.69
C ASP A 47 -15.16 16.62 17.83
N GLY A 48 -15.22 16.77 16.52
CA GLY A 48 -15.55 15.69 15.57
C GLY A 48 -17.01 15.32 15.54
N LYS A 49 -17.31 14.18 14.92
CA LYS A 49 -18.66 13.59 14.84
C LYS A 49 -18.64 12.16 15.39
N MET A 50 -19.62 11.83 16.23
CA MET A 50 -19.78 10.49 16.79
C MET A 50 -20.23 9.48 15.73
N PHE A 51 -19.75 8.27 15.80
CA PHE A 51 -20.19 7.15 14.98
C PHE A 51 -20.02 5.82 15.70
N ASP A 52 -20.65 4.75 15.19
CA ASP A 52 -20.56 3.38 15.70
C ASP A 52 -19.34 2.65 15.11
N GLY A 53 -18.29 2.52 15.90
CA GLY A 53 -17.08 1.78 15.52
C GLY A 53 -17.20 0.26 15.63
N SER A 54 -18.26 -0.29 16.26
CA SER A 54 -18.41 -1.74 16.45
C SER A 54 -18.65 -2.50 15.13
N SER A 55 -19.11 -1.80 14.10
CA SER A 55 -19.31 -2.37 12.77
C SER A 55 -18.02 -2.40 11.92
N ILE A 56 -16.91 -1.89 12.43
CA ILE A 56 -15.64 -1.84 11.72
C ILE A 56 -14.81 -3.10 12.05
N ALA A 57 -14.40 -3.82 11.01
CA ALA A 57 -13.66 -5.05 11.16
C ALA A 57 -12.32 -4.85 11.90
N GLY A 58 -12.09 -5.66 12.94
CA GLY A 58 -10.88 -5.61 13.77
C GLY A 58 -10.92 -4.58 14.90
N TRP A 59 -12.02 -3.82 15.04
CA TRP A 59 -12.20 -2.86 16.15
C TRP A 59 -12.95 -3.49 17.33
N LYS A 60 -13.07 -2.73 18.43
CA LYS A 60 -13.76 -3.19 19.65
C LYS A 60 -15.24 -3.45 19.37
N GLY A 61 -15.82 -4.34 20.17
CA GLY A 61 -17.21 -4.73 20.03
C GLY A 61 -18.21 -3.68 20.53
N ILE A 62 -19.46 -4.08 20.60
CA ILE A 62 -20.60 -3.21 20.93
C ILE A 62 -20.50 -2.56 22.33
N GLU A 63 -19.74 -3.18 23.23
CA GLU A 63 -19.49 -2.65 24.58
C GLU A 63 -18.56 -1.42 24.60
N ALA A 64 -17.92 -1.09 23.48
CA ALA A 64 -17.05 0.07 23.31
C ALA A 64 -17.21 0.63 21.88
N SER A 65 -18.47 0.80 21.44
CA SER A 65 -18.81 1.13 20.07
C SER A 65 -18.65 2.60 19.71
N ASP A 66 -18.84 3.49 20.68
CA ASP A 66 -18.85 4.93 20.41
C ASP A 66 -17.42 5.42 20.12
N MET A 67 -17.23 5.97 18.92
CA MET A 67 -15.98 6.57 18.46
C MET A 67 -16.25 7.95 17.85
N ILE A 68 -15.22 8.76 17.72
CA ILE A 68 -15.31 10.09 17.11
C ILE A 68 -14.48 10.13 15.84
N LEU A 69 -15.05 10.58 14.73
CA LEU A 69 -14.33 11.01 13.53
C LEU A 69 -13.95 12.48 13.68
N ARG A 70 -12.66 12.76 13.83
CA ARG A 70 -12.14 14.13 13.88
C ARG A 70 -11.47 14.48 12.57
N PRO A 71 -12.05 15.41 11.77
CA PRO A 71 -11.52 15.72 10.45
C PRO A 71 -10.17 16.44 10.55
N ASP A 72 -9.24 16.05 9.69
CA ASP A 72 -7.95 16.73 9.53
C ASP A 72 -8.08 17.80 8.44
N ALA A 73 -8.13 19.05 8.85
CA ALA A 73 -8.33 20.20 7.97
C ALA A 73 -7.24 20.38 6.89
N GLU A 74 -6.09 19.71 7.03
CA GLU A 74 -5.04 19.75 6.00
C GLU A 74 -5.33 18.83 4.81
N THR A 75 -6.34 17.96 4.91
CA THR A 75 -6.63 16.91 3.92
C THR A 75 -7.76 17.26 2.96
N GLY A 76 -8.42 18.42 3.14
CA GLY A 76 -9.61 18.80 2.40
C GLY A 76 -9.37 18.95 0.89
N PHE A 77 -10.24 18.34 0.08
CA PHE A 77 -10.28 18.50 -1.37
C PHE A 77 -11.73 18.40 -1.90
N ILE A 78 -11.96 18.90 -3.12
CA ILE A 78 -13.25 18.73 -3.81
C ILE A 78 -13.24 17.39 -4.53
N ASP A 79 -14.26 16.55 -4.28
CA ASP A 79 -14.39 15.26 -4.96
C ASP A 79 -14.63 15.45 -6.46
N PRO A 80 -13.79 14.84 -7.33
CA PRO A 80 -13.91 15.03 -8.78
C PRO A 80 -14.90 14.06 -9.46
N PHE A 81 -15.60 13.22 -8.70
CA PHE A 81 -16.44 12.13 -9.24
C PHE A 81 -17.91 12.25 -8.87
N PHE A 82 -18.23 12.83 -7.71
CA PHE A 82 -19.62 12.95 -7.27
C PHE A 82 -20.40 13.96 -8.12
N ALA A 83 -21.66 13.64 -8.38
CA ALA A 83 -22.54 14.52 -9.17
C ALA A 83 -22.85 15.84 -8.45
N GLU A 84 -23.01 15.80 -7.14
CA GLU A 84 -23.21 16.98 -6.30
C GLU A 84 -21.86 17.43 -5.70
N PRO A 85 -21.58 18.74 -5.70
CA PRO A 85 -20.33 19.25 -5.12
C PRO A 85 -20.15 18.77 -3.68
N THR A 86 -19.06 18.08 -3.43
CA THR A 86 -18.75 17.45 -2.14
C THR A 86 -17.30 17.75 -1.77
N VAL A 87 -17.08 18.22 -0.56
CA VAL A 87 -15.72 18.33 0.02
C VAL A 87 -15.42 17.07 0.81
N VAL A 88 -14.27 16.46 0.52
CA VAL A 88 -13.77 15.26 1.23
C VAL A 88 -12.73 15.68 2.26
N VAL A 89 -12.78 15.09 3.45
CA VAL A 89 -11.79 15.30 4.51
C VAL A 89 -11.43 13.94 5.13
N THR A 90 -10.14 13.66 5.27
CA THR A 90 -9.67 12.48 5.99
C THR A 90 -9.72 12.72 7.50
N CYS A 91 -10.18 11.73 8.26
CA CYS A 91 -10.37 11.83 9.69
C CYS A 91 -9.39 10.96 10.48
N ASP A 92 -9.00 11.45 11.65
CA ASP A 92 -8.49 10.63 12.74
C ASP A 92 -9.67 10.02 13.51
N VAL A 93 -9.50 8.82 14.01
CA VAL A 93 -10.48 8.18 14.91
C VAL A 93 -10.03 8.37 16.35
N ILE A 94 -10.91 8.93 17.16
CA ILE A 94 -10.64 9.31 18.56
C ILE A 94 -11.44 8.42 19.50
N GLU A 95 -10.78 7.92 20.55
CA GLU A 95 -11.41 7.22 21.66
C GLU A 95 -12.06 8.26 22.59
N PRO A 96 -13.42 8.30 22.73
CA PRO A 96 -14.10 9.34 23.50
C PRO A 96 -13.68 9.39 24.98
N SER A 97 -13.38 8.23 25.57
CA SER A 97 -13.05 8.13 27.00
C SER A 97 -11.70 8.77 27.36
N THR A 98 -10.79 8.87 26.38
CA THR A 98 -9.43 9.41 26.58
C THR A 98 -9.19 10.71 25.84
N GLY A 99 -9.97 11.00 24.80
CA GLY A 99 -9.73 12.10 23.88
C GLY A 99 -8.49 11.92 22.99
N GLN A 100 -7.89 10.72 23.02
CA GLN A 100 -6.69 10.38 22.25
C GLN A 100 -7.05 9.57 21.00
N GLY A 101 -6.11 9.50 20.06
CA GLY A 101 -6.24 8.63 18.89
C GLY A 101 -6.52 7.19 19.31
N TYR A 102 -7.56 6.59 18.70
CA TYR A 102 -7.95 5.20 18.99
C TYR A 102 -6.78 4.25 18.70
N GLU A 103 -6.52 3.33 19.64
CA GLU A 103 -5.33 2.47 19.58
C GLU A 103 -5.27 1.55 18.36
N ARG A 104 -6.43 1.16 17.80
CA ARG A 104 -6.54 0.33 16.60
C ARG A 104 -6.76 1.13 15.30
N ASP A 105 -6.83 2.47 15.39
CA ASP A 105 -6.93 3.31 14.19
C ASP A 105 -5.58 3.37 13.45
N PRO A 106 -5.51 2.90 12.19
CA PRO A 106 -4.27 2.88 11.42
C PRO A 106 -3.61 4.25 11.28
N ARG A 107 -4.40 5.29 11.05
CA ARG A 107 -3.87 6.66 10.90
C ARG A 107 -3.26 7.19 12.20
N SER A 108 -3.90 6.91 13.33
CA SER A 108 -3.35 7.24 14.66
C SER A 108 -2.05 6.49 14.96
N ILE A 109 -1.93 5.22 14.52
CA ILE A 109 -0.69 4.45 14.62
C ILE A 109 0.44 5.12 13.82
N ALA A 110 0.16 5.52 12.59
CA ALA A 110 1.14 6.22 11.76
C ALA A 110 1.57 7.56 12.38
N ARG A 111 0.64 8.34 12.95
CA ARG A 111 0.99 9.56 13.70
C ARG A 111 1.90 9.26 14.91
N ARG A 112 1.59 8.24 15.70
CA ARG A 112 2.45 7.83 16.81
C ARG A 112 3.86 7.42 16.35
N ALA A 113 3.98 6.81 15.18
CA ALA A 113 5.30 6.46 14.62
C ALA A 113 6.12 7.71 14.22
N GLU A 114 5.50 8.73 13.65
CA GLU A 114 6.17 10.02 13.37
C GLU A 114 6.60 10.72 14.67
N GLU A 115 5.75 10.71 15.70
CA GLU A 115 6.06 11.26 17.01
C GLU A 115 7.19 10.48 17.69
N TYR A 116 7.18 9.15 17.59
CA TYR A 116 8.25 8.31 18.10
C TYR A 116 9.59 8.62 17.42
N LEU A 117 9.64 8.74 16.09
CA LEU A 117 10.85 9.18 15.38
C LEU A 117 11.42 10.46 15.98
N LYS A 118 10.59 11.49 16.16
CA LYS A 118 11.00 12.78 16.77
C LYS A 118 11.53 12.58 18.19
N SER A 119 10.84 11.77 19.00
CA SER A 119 11.21 11.51 20.39
C SER A 119 12.56 10.79 20.56
N THR A 120 12.96 10.00 19.56
CA THR A 120 14.27 9.32 19.58
C THR A 120 15.45 10.29 19.38
N GLY A 121 15.20 11.48 18.84
CA GLY A 121 16.24 12.43 18.44
C GLY A 121 17.04 12.03 17.18
N ILE A 122 16.74 10.86 16.57
CA ILE A 122 17.39 10.39 15.35
C ILE A 122 17.05 11.30 14.17
N GLY A 123 15.77 11.59 13.98
CA GLY A 123 15.26 12.43 12.92
C GLY A 123 13.97 13.14 13.32
N ASP A 124 13.47 14.01 12.48
CA ASP A 124 12.19 14.72 12.68
C ASP A 124 11.17 14.42 11.61
N THR A 125 11.59 13.91 10.46
CA THR A 125 10.71 13.65 9.30
C THR A 125 11.11 12.36 8.61
N ALA A 126 10.14 11.49 8.37
CA ALA A 126 10.28 10.32 7.52
C ALA A 126 9.53 10.55 6.20
N PHE A 127 10.21 10.34 5.08
CA PHE A 127 9.64 10.45 3.74
C PHE A 127 9.39 9.08 3.14
N PHE A 128 8.23 8.94 2.51
CA PHE A 128 7.77 7.71 1.84
C PHE A 128 7.35 8.00 0.40
N GLY A 129 7.76 7.14 -0.51
CA GLY A 129 7.38 7.17 -1.92
C GLY A 129 7.01 5.76 -2.38
N PRO A 130 5.77 5.34 -2.22
CA PRO A 130 5.29 4.06 -2.74
C PRO A 130 5.02 4.14 -4.24
N GLU A 131 5.22 3.01 -4.93
CA GLU A 131 4.97 2.79 -6.36
C GLU A 131 3.89 1.70 -6.52
N PRO A 132 2.60 2.00 -6.33
CA PRO A 132 1.54 1.00 -6.42
C PRO A 132 1.23 0.64 -7.86
N GLU A 133 1.46 -0.62 -8.21
CA GLU A 133 1.00 -1.23 -9.46
C GLU A 133 -0.42 -1.77 -9.29
N PHE A 134 -1.17 -1.86 -10.38
CA PHE A 134 -2.55 -2.35 -10.38
C PHE A 134 -2.94 -2.99 -11.71
N PHE A 135 -4.03 -3.77 -11.68
CA PHE A 135 -4.61 -4.37 -12.87
C PHE A 135 -5.95 -3.73 -13.21
N VAL A 136 -6.25 -3.62 -14.51
CA VAL A 136 -7.55 -3.17 -15.02
C VAL A 136 -8.10 -4.20 -15.99
N PHE A 137 -9.34 -4.65 -15.74
CA PHE A 137 -10.06 -5.62 -16.57
C PHE A 137 -11.33 -4.99 -17.13
N ASP A 138 -11.84 -5.54 -18.23
CA ASP A 138 -13.15 -5.16 -18.76
C ASP A 138 -14.27 -5.73 -17.89
N GLU A 139 -14.11 -7.00 -17.44
CA GLU A 139 -15.10 -7.68 -16.62
C GLU A 139 -14.40 -8.71 -15.71
N VAL A 140 -14.86 -8.81 -14.47
CA VAL A 140 -14.42 -9.82 -13.50
C VAL A 140 -15.64 -10.54 -12.93
N LYS A 141 -15.64 -11.87 -13.03
CA LYS A 141 -16.68 -12.75 -12.47
C LYS A 141 -16.05 -13.76 -11.53
N TRP A 142 -16.68 -14.02 -10.40
CA TRP A 142 -16.30 -15.12 -9.52
C TRP A 142 -17.55 -15.77 -8.92
N ASP A 143 -17.42 -17.05 -8.61
CA ASP A 143 -18.48 -17.86 -8.05
C ASP A 143 -17.87 -18.92 -7.13
N ILE A 144 -18.38 -19.04 -5.91
CA ILE A 144 -17.90 -19.99 -4.90
C ILE A 144 -19.12 -20.52 -4.14
N ASP A 145 -19.45 -21.79 -4.37
CA ASP A 145 -20.49 -22.50 -3.66
C ASP A 145 -20.08 -23.96 -3.40
N MET A 146 -21.01 -24.77 -2.88
CA MET A 146 -20.76 -26.18 -2.60
C MET A 146 -20.49 -27.03 -3.85
N SER A 147 -20.93 -26.57 -5.04
CA SER A 147 -20.74 -27.29 -6.30
C SER A 147 -19.41 -26.97 -6.99
N GLY A 148 -18.77 -25.88 -6.61
CA GLY A 148 -17.48 -25.49 -7.21
C GLY A 148 -17.04 -24.09 -6.88
N ALA A 149 -15.85 -23.77 -7.37
CA ALA A 149 -15.25 -22.44 -7.31
C ALA A 149 -14.66 -22.08 -8.68
N ARG A 150 -14.95 -20.88 -9.16
CA ARG A 150 -14.41 -20.37 -10.42
C ARG A 150 -14.24 -18.86 -10.39
N HIS A 151 -13.33 -18.35 -11.21
CA HIS A 151 -13.25 -16.95 -11.55
C HIS A 151 -12.95 -16.79 -13.04
N THR A 152 -13.36 -15.67 -13.62
CA THR A 152 -13.09 -15.33 -15.02
C THR A 152 -12.70 -13.87 -15.10
N LEU A 153 -11.55 -13.61 -15.72
CA LEU A 153 -11.05 -12.29 -16.04
C LEU A 153 -11.23 -12.05 -17.54
N ILE A 154 -11.85 -10.94 -17.90
CA ILE A 154 -12.10 -10.55 -19.29
C ILE A 154 -11.40 -9.22 -19.53
N ALA A 155 -10.53 -9.17 -20.53
CA ALA A 155 -9.88 -7.96 -20.97
C ALA A 155 -9.53 -8.03 -22.46
N GLU A 156 -9.74 -6.95 -23.19
CA GLU A 156 -9.48 -6.87 -24.62
C GLU A 156 -8.00 -7.16 -24.93
N GLU A 157 -7.09 -6.61 -24.16
CA GLU A 157 -5.65 -6.79 -24.37
C GLU A 157 -5.09 -8.13 -23.89
N ALA A 158 -5.87 -8.93 -23.18
CA ALA A 158 -5.40 -10.20 -22.64
C ALA A 158 -5.20 -11.26 -23.72
N ALA A 159 -4.12 -12.04 -23.62
CA ALA A 159 -3.77 -13.07 -24.60
C ALA A 159 -4.87 -14.11 -24.82
N TRP A 160 -5.65 -14.44 -23.78
CA TRP A 160 -6.79 -15.38 -23.88
C TRP A 160 -8.04 -14.79 -24.53
N SER A 161 -8.04 -13.51 -24.91
CA SER A 161 -9.19 -12.80 -25.51
C SER A 161 -9.12 -12.69 -27.03
N THR A 162 -8.17 -13.36 -27.69
CA THR A 162 -7.94 -13.26 -29.15
C THR A 162 -9.11 -13.74 -30.00
N GLY A 163 -9.96 -14.62 -29.49
CA GLY A 163 -11.15 -15.15 -30.18
C GLY A 163 -12.46 -14.46 -29.81
N LYS A 164 -12.42 -13.32 -29.12
CA LYS A 164 -13.62 -12.59 -28.69
C LYS A 164 -13.99 -11.48 -29.64
N ASP A 165 -15.29 -11.20 -29.73
CA ASP A 165 -15.85 -10.04 -30.43
C ASP A 165 -16.00 -8.89 -29.41
N TYR A 166 -15.61 -7.68 -29.83
CA TYR A 166 -15.76 -6.44 -29.08
C TYR A 166 -16.54 -5.43 -29.93
N GLU A 167 -17.23 -4.50 -29.30
CA GLU A 167 -18.04 -3.48 -29.99
C GLU A 167 -17.21 -2.69 -31.01
N ALA A 168 -15.99 -2.32 -30.67
CA ALA A 168 -15.06 -1.61 -31.55
C ALA A 168 -14.28 -2.52 -32.49
N GLY A 169 -14.58 -3.83 -32.52
CA GLY A 169 -13.83 -4.84 -33.26
C GLY A 169 -12.60 -5.34 -32.49
N ASN A 170 -12.08 -6.50 -32.87
CA ASN A 170 -10.89 -7.10 -32.30
C ASN A 170 -9.64 -6.60 -33.01
N SER A 171 -8.89 -5.69 -32.38
CA SER A 171 -7.72 -5.04 -33.01
C SER A 171 -6.55 -5.99 -33.27
N GLY A 172 -6.47 -7.12 -32.56
CA GLY A 172 -5.36 -8.09 -32.66
C GLY A 172 -4.07 -7.63 -31.95
N HIS A 173 -3.96 -6.38 -31.55
CA HIS A 173 -2.81 -5.87 -30.81
C HIS A 173 -2.91 -6.23 -29.33
N ARG A 174 -1.94 -7.02 -28.83
CA ARG A 174 -1.89 -7.47 -27.42
C ARG A 174 -0.45 -7.62 -26.96
N PRO A 175 -0.12 -7.29 -25.71
CA PRO A 175 1.13 -7.67 -25.12
C PRO A 175 1.19 -9.20 -24.98
N ARG A 176 2.38 -9.77 -25.15
CA ARG A 176 2.63 -11.18 -24.82
C ARG A 176 2.79 -11.33 -23.31
N VAL A 177 2.67 -12.56 -22.81
CA VAL A 177 3.04 -12.88 -21.44
C VAL A 177 4.45 -12.35 -21.15
N LYS A 178 4.61 -11.58 -20.07
CA LYS A 178 5.82 -10.81 -19.70
C LYS A 178 6.32 -9.83 -20.78
N GLY A 179 5.47 -9.40 -21.67
CA GLY A 179 5.81 -8.53 -22.81
C GLY A 179 5.14 -7.15 -22.78
N GLY A 180 4.51 -6.77 -21.67
CA GLY A 180 3.73 -5.52 -21.57
C GLY A 180 4.52 -4.29 -21.13
N TYR A 181 5.85 -4.40 -20.87
CA TYR A 181 6.62 -3.26 -20.38
C TYR A 181 6.90 -2.25 -21.49
N PHE A 182 6.33 -1.05 -21.37
CA PHE A 182 6.53 0.11 -22.26
C PHE A 182 6.17 -0.08 -23.74
N PRO A 183 5.13 -0.83 -24.14
CA PRO A 183 4.73 -0.84 -25.55
C PRO A 183 4.10 0.51 -25.90
N VAL A 184 4.23 0.91 -27.16
CA VAL A 184 3.46 2.07 -27.66
C VAL A 184 2.03 1.66 -28.01
N PRO A 185 1.05 2.57 -27.97
CA PRO A 185 -0.28 2.31 -28.51
C PRO A 185 -0.22 1.86 -30.00
N PRO A 186 -1.11 0.97 -30.46
CA PRO A 186 -2.30 0.48 -29.77
C PRO A 186 -2.09 -0.78 -28.90
N VAL A 187 -0.85 -1.32 -28.80
CA VAL A 187 -0.56 -2.44 -27.88
C VAL A 187 -0.81 -2.03 -26.43
N ASP A 188 -0.36 -0.85 -26.03
CA ASP A 188 -0.81 -0.17 -24.82
C ASP A 188 -2.22 0.42 -25.07
N SER A 189 -3.24 -0.34 -24.69
CA SER A 189 -4.64 0.06 -24.87
C SER A 189 -5.15 1.02 -23.79
N SER A 190 -4.35 1.32 -22.76
CA SER A 190 -4.79 2.03 -21.55
C SER A 190 -4.20 3.45 -21.42
N GLN A 191 -3.51 3.95 -22.43
CA GLN A 191 -2.81 5.24 -22.39
C GLN A 191 -3.74 6.40 -21.97
N ASP A 192 -4.90 6.54 -22.59
CA ASP A 192 -5.82 7.65 -22.32
C ASP A 192 -6.48 7.51 -20.96
N MET A 193 -6.89 6.29 -20.57
CA MET A 193 -7.45 6.01 -19.26
C MET A 193 -6.45 6.35 -18.14
N ARG A 194 -5.15 5.99 -18.31
CA ARG A 194 -4.12 6.38 -17.32
C ARG A 194 -3.90 7.89 -17.29
N ALA A 195 -3.96 8.57 -18.42
CA ALA A 195 -3.87 10.03 -18.45
C ALA A 195 -5.01 10.70 -17.68
N ASP A 196 -6.24 10.19 -17.81
CA ASP A 196 -7.37 10.65 -17.01
C ASP A 196 -7.22 10.32 -15.52
N MET A 197 -6.69 9.13 -15.18
CA MET A 197 -6.31 8.81 -13.79
C MET A 197 -5.32 9.82 -13.23
N CYS A 198 -4.29 10.18 -13.98
CA CYS A 198 -3.30 11.19 -13.59
C CYS A 198 -3.95 12.55 -13.34
N ALA A 199 -4.83 12.99 -14.23
CA ALA A 199 -5.56 14.25 -14.06
C ALA A 199 -6.40 14.25 -12.78
N LYS A 200 -7.11 13.16 -12.48
CA LYS A 200 -7.91 13.03 -11.24
C LYS A 200 -7.05 12.94 -9.98
N ILE A 201 -5.89 12.29 -10.05
CA ILE A 201 -4.92 12.28 -8.96
C ILE A 201 -4.45 13.71 -8.66
N GLU A 202 -4.15 14.51 -9.69
CA GLU A 202 -3.75 15.91 -9.51
C GLU A 202 -4.90 16.82 -9.06
N ASP A 203 -6.15 16.57 -9.48
CA ASP A 203 -7.32 17.24 -8.95
C ASP A 203 -7.44 17.07 -7.42
N ILE A 204 -7.09 15.87 -6.90
CA ILE A 204 -7.18 15.50 -5.48
C ILE A 204 -5.95 15.96 -4.69
N MET A 205 -4.76 15.68 -5.19
CA MET A 205 -3.49 15.87 -4.44
C MET A 205 -2.82 17.22 -4.72
N GLY A 206 -3.28 17.92 -5.72
CA GLY A 206 -2.67 19.16 -6.23
C GLY A 206 -1.77 18.92 -7.45
N PRO A 207 -1.47 20.00 -8.20
CA PRO A 207 -0.73 19.93 -9.45
C PRO A 207 0.74 19.52 -9.25
N GLY A 208 1.30 18.78 -10.23
CA GLY A 208 2.68 18.33 -10.25
C GLY A 208 2.98 17.19 -9.29
N ARG A 209 1.97 16.44 -8.89
CA ARG A 209 2.13 15.26 -8.04
C ARG A 209 2.45 14.00 -8.82
N VAL A 210 1.95 13.89 -10.06
CA VAL A 210 2.25 12.77 -10.96
C VAL A 210 3.61 12.95 -11.60
N GLU A 211 4.44 11.92 -11.56
CA GLU A 211 5.81 11.93 -12.13
C GLU A 211 5.88 11.13 -13.44
N VAL A 212 5.16 10.02 -13.53
CA VAL A 212 5.20 9.10 -14.68
C VAL A 212 3.98 8.20 -14.70
N HIS A 213 3.58 7.72 -15.87
CA HIS A 213 2.66 6.60 -16.00
C HIS A 213 3.05 5.72 -17.18
N HIS A 214 2.84 4.42 -17.06
CA HIS A 214 3.18 3.47 -18.11
C HIS A 214 2.40 2.15 -17.96
N HIS A 215 2.44 1.34 -19.02
CA HIS A 215 2.01 -0.05 -18.98
C HIS A 215 3.10 -0.90 -18.32
N GLU A 216 2.71 -1.84 -17.48
CA GLU A 216 3.59 -2.75 -16.76
C GLU A 216 3.79 -4.08 -17.49
N VAL A 217 4.59 -4.99 -16.89
CA VAL A 217 5.07 -6.22 -17.53
C VAL A 217 3.93 -7.18 -17.91
N ALA A 218 2.93 -7.35 -17.04
CA ALA A 218 1.82 -8.25 -17.31
C ALA A 218 0.75 -7.58 -18.19
N SER A 219 -0.01 -8.36 -18.95
CA SER A 219 -1.22 -7.87 -19.59
C SER A 219 -2.14 -7.23 -18.56
N CYS A 220 -2.79 -6.13 -18.91
CA CYS A 220 -3.72 -5.39 -18.03
C CYS A 220 -3.07 -4.74 -16.81
N GLN A 221 -1.76 -4.75 -16.69
CA GLN A 221 -1.04 -4.19 -15.55
C GLN A 221 -0.52 -2.79 -15.85
N LEU A 222 -0.75 -1.88 -14.92
CA LEU A 222 -0.46 -0.46 -15.07
C LEU A 222 0.26 0.08 -13.83
N GLU A 223 1.04 1.14 -14.01
CA GLU A 223 1.67 1.89 -12.95
C GLU A 223 1.55 3.40 -13.18
N ILE A 224 1.36 4.14 -12.10
CA ILE A 224 1.42 5.60 -12.06
C ILE A 224 2.31 6.01 -10.90
N GLY A 225 3.45 6.61 -11.21
CA GLY A 225 4.38 7.16 -10.21
C GLY A 225 3.91 8.52 -9.69
N VAL A 226 3.87 8.65 -8.37
CA VAL A 226 3.48 9.87 -7.66
C VAL A 226 4.62 10.30 -6.74
N SER A 227 4.91 11.59 -6.67
CA SER A 227 5.99 12.14 -5.85
C SER A 227 5.83 11.76 -4.37
N PHE A 228 6.97 11.60 -3.68
CA PHE A 228 7.01 11.27 -2.25
C PHE A 228 6.41 12.37 -1.35
N ASN A 229 6.08 12.01 -0.11
CA ASN A 229 5.63 12.93 0.93
C ASN A 229 6.04 12.44 2.33
N THR A 230 5.72 13.20 3.37
CA THR A 230 5.84 12.72 4.76
C THR A 230 4.93 11.53 5.00
N MET A 231 5.26 10.69 5.96
CA MET A 231 4.70 9.34 6.10
C MET A 231 3.16 9.32 6.19
N VAL A 232 2.56 10.08 7.11
CA VAL A 232 1.09 10.10 7.27
C VAL A 232 0.42 10.68 6.04
N ARG A 233 0.92 11.79 5.51
CA ARG A 233 0.36 12.41 4.28
C ARG A 233 0.46 11.48 3.09
N LYS A 234 1.57 10.74 2.97
CA LYS A 234 1.73 9.77 1.89
C LYS A 234 0.79 8.58 2.03
N ALA A 235 0.49 8.15 3.24
CA ALA A 235 -0.51 7.11 3.47
C ALA A 235 -1.93 7.60 3.08
N ASP A 236 -2.30 8.85 3.43
CA ASP A 236 -3.52 9.49 2.95
C ASP A 236 -3.56 9.50 1.40
N GLU A 237 -2.46 9.91 0.77
CA GLU A 237 -2.35 9.97 -0.70
C GLU A 237 -2.45 8.59 -1.38
N VAL A 238 -2.00 7.50 -0.75
CA VAL A 238 -2.20 6.14 -1.28
C VAL A 238 -3.69 5.79 -1.34
N GLN A 239 -4.47 6.15 -0.33
CA GLN A 239 -5.92 5.92 -0.35
C GLN A 239 -6.59 6.77 -1.43
N GLN A 240 -6.23 8.04 -1.54
CA GLN A 240 -6.70 8.94 -2.59
C GLN A 240 -6.33 8.44 -3.99
N PHE A 241 -5.12 7.90 -4.17
CA PHE A 241 -4.66 7.27 -5.42
C PHE A 241 -5.55 6.08 -5.80
N LYS A 242 -5.78 5.15 -4.86
CA LYS A 242 -6.64 3.99 -5.10
C LYS A 242 -8.06 4.42 -5.46
N TYR A 243 -8.59 5.41 -4.76
CA TYR A 243 -9.91 5.98 -5.02
C TYR A 243 -10.01 6.54 -6.44
N ALA A 244 -9.03 7.33 -6.88
CA ALA A 244 -8.99 7.89 -8.23
C ALA A 244 -8.92 6.78 -9.30
N VAL A 245 -8.05 5.79 -9.12
CA VAL A 245 -7.89 4.66 -10.05
C VAL A 245 -9.19 3.87 -10.21
N TRP A 246 -9.86 3.51 -9.10
CA TRP A 246 -11.13 2.77 -9.15
C TRP A 246 -12.23 3.55 -9.86
N ASN A 247 -12.38 4.84 -9.55
CA ASN A 247 -13.45 5.65 -10.12
C ASN A 247 -13.23 5.97 -11.61
N VAL A 248 -12.01 6.26 -12.03
CA VAL A 248 -11.71 6.45 -13.46
C VAL A 248 -11.90 5.14 -14.22
N ALA A 249 -11.42 4.00 -13.73
CA ALA A 249 -11.68 2.71 -14.36
C ALA A 249 -13.19 2.47 -14.55
N HIS A 250 -13.99 2.78 -13.52
CA HIS A 250 -15.46 2.68 -13.58
C HIS A 250 -16.06 3.60 -14.66
N GLN A 251 -15.57 4.83 -14.82
CA GLN A 251 -16.00 5.74 -15.89
C GLN A 251 -15.71 5.20 -17.29
N TYR A 252 -14.66 4.39 -17.44
CA TYR A 252 -14.32 3.68 -18.68
C TYR A 252 -15.05 2.33 -18.86
N ALA A 253 -16.07 2.04 -18.03
CA ALA A 253 -16.76 0.75 -17.98
C ALA A 253 -15.81 -0.44 -17.75
N LYS A 254 -14.73 -0.21 -16.99
CA LYS A 254 -13.71 -1.18 -16.61
C LYS A 254 -13.67 -1.32 -15.08
N THR A 255 -12.91 -2.28 -14.61
CA THR A 255 -12.70 -2.52 -13.18
C THR A 255 -11.22 -2.64 -12.85
N ALA A 256 -10.77 -1.89 -11.84
CA ALA A 256 -9.39 -1.92 -11.37
C ALA A 256 -9.27 -2.74 -10.08
N THR A 257 -8.12 -3.42 -9.91
CA THR A 257 -7.81 -4.13 -8.67
C THR A 257 -6.36 -3.94 -8.26
N PHE A 258 -6.15 -3.83 -6.96
CA PHE A 258 -4.84 -3.82 -6.31
C PHE A 258 -4.45 -5.21 -5.76
N MET A 259 -5.12 -6.29 -6.19
CA MET A 259 -4.68 -7.65 -5.87
C MET A 259 -3.26 -7.89 -6.38
N PRO A 260 -2.35 -8.40 -5.54
CA PRO A 260 -0.96 -8.63 -5.94
C PRO A 260 -0.80 -9.65 -7.07
N LYS A 261 -1.68 -10.65 -7.14
CA LYS A 261 -1.59 -11.73 -8.13
C LYS A 261 -2.98 -12.19 -8.59
N PRO A 262 -3.68 -11.40 -9.42
CA PRO A 262 -5.00 -11.81 -9.94
C PRO A 262 -4.91 -12.86 -11.05
N MET A 263 -3.77 -12.97 -11.74
CA MET A 263 -3.56 -13.88 -12.86
C MET A 263 -2.43 -14.86 -12.60
N VAL A 264 -2.61 -16.11 -13.04
CA VAL A 264 -1.56 -17.12 -13.04
C VAL A 264 -0.68 -16.98 -14.30
N GLY A 265 0.64 -17.24 -14.15
CA GLY A 265 1.55 -17.35 -15.31
C GLY A 265 2.13 -16.04 -15.83
N ASP A 266 1.76 -14.89 -15.28
CA ASP A 266 2.34 -13.59 -15.60
C ASP A 266 2.80 -12.87 -14.31
N ASN A 267 3.42 -11.68 -14.41
CA ASN A 267 3.89 -10.92 -13.25
C ASN A 267 2.73 -10.48 -12.35
N GLY A 268 3.03 -10.25 -11.07
CA GLY A 268 2.10 -9.67 -10.10
C GLY A 268 2.44 -8.22 -9.80
N SER A 269 1.56 -7.53 -9.06
CA SER A 269 1.72 -6.13 -8.66
C SER A 269 2.47 -5.99 -7.35
N GLY A 270 3.51 -5.17 -7.36
CA GLY A 270 4.21 -4.66 -6.18
C GLY A 270 3.69 -3.29 -5.76
N MET A 271 4.02 -2.91 -4.56
CA MET A 271 4.04 -1.52 -4.11
C MET A 271 5.40 -1.30 -3.44
N HIS A 272 6.41 -1.05 -4.27
CA HIS A 272 7.75 -0.77 -3.77
C HIS A 272 7.72 0.52 -2.95
N VAL A 273 8.42 0.55 -1.83
CA VAL A 273 8.38 1.69 -0.91
C VAL A 273 9.76 2.30 -0.80
N HIS A 274 9.91 3.50 -1.36
CA HIS A 274 11.08 4.34 -1.15
C HIS A 274 10.99 5.03 0.20
N MET A 275 12.11 5.07 0.93
CA MET A 275 12.16 5.63 2.29
C MET A 275 13.44 6.41 2.53
N SER A 276 13.32 7.50 3.27
CA SER A 276 14.45 8.22 3.85
C SER A 276 14.02 8.94 5.14
N ILE A 277 15.01 9.28 5.98
CA ILE A 277 14.80 10.09 7.18
C ILE A 277 15.59 11.38 7.05
N SER A 278 15.02 12.49 7.49
CA SER A 278 15.70 13.76 7.60
C SER A 278 15.63 14.35 9.01
N LYS A 279 16.53 15.30 9.26
CA LYS A 279 16.55 16.13 10.45
C LYS A 279 16.94 17.55 10.04
N ASP A 280 16.17 18.54 10.47
CA ASP A 280 16.37 19.95 10.13
C ASP A 280 16.52 20.16 8.60
N GLY A 281 15.71 19.44 7.81
CA GLY A 281 15.73 19.48 6.35
C GLY A 281 16.93 18.79 5.68
N LYS A 282 17.81 18.14 6.43
CA LYS A 282 18.97 17.40 5.91
C LYS A 282 18.68 15.91 5.83
N ASN A 283 18.89 15.32 4.65
CA ASN A 283 18.77 13.88 4.46
C ASN A 283 19.84 13.12 5.23
N LEU A 284 19.43 12.24 6.15
CA LEU A 284 20.33 11.45 7.00
C LEU A 284 20.84 10.17 6.33
N PHE A 285 20.26 9.80 5.18
CA PHE A 285 20.65 8.60 4.45
C PHE A 285 21.83 8.81 3.51
N ALA A 286 22.21 10.07 3.23
CA ALA A 286 23.39 10.39 2.45
C ALA A 286 24.68 10.30 3.29
N GLY A 287 25.73 9.67 2.73
CA GLY A 287 27.02 9.49 3.39
C GLY A 287 28.08 8.95 2.45
N ASP A 288 29.13 8.38 3.02
CA ASP A 288 30.32 7.91 2.29
C ASP A 288 30.46 6.39 2.26
N GLU A 289 29.47 5.66 2.84
CA GLU A 289 29.44 4.20 2.84
C GLU A 289 28.94 3.66 1.49
N TYR A 290 28.68 2.34 1.44
CA TYR A 290 28.22 1.64 0.24
C TYR A 290 27.09 2.38 -0.50
N ALA A 291 27.26 2.56 -1.80
CA ALA A 291 26.35 3.28 -2.71
C ALA A 291 26.10 4.75 -2.33
N GLY A 292 26.96 5.37 -1.51
CA GLY A 292 26.82 6.74 -1.03
C GLY A 292 25.76 6.90 0.05
N LEU A 293 25.46 5.84 0.77
CA LEU A 293 24.63 5.85 1.97
C LEU A 293 25.45 6.23 3.21
N SER A 294 24.75 6.64 4.25
CA SER A 294 25.31 6.77 5.60
C SER A 294 25.30 5.42 6.33
N GLU A 295 26.13 5.29 7.37
CA GLU A 295 26.08 4.16 8.29
C GLU A 295 24.66 3.97 8.90
N MET A 296 23.98 5.08 9.19
CA MET A 296 22.61 5.08 9.68
C MET A 296 21.64 4.41 8.69
N ALA A 297 21.77 4.70 7.40
CA ALA A 297 20.95 4.08 6.37
C ALA A 297 21.22 2.57 6.26
N LEU A 298 22.47 2.14 6.41
CA LEU A 298 22.81 0.71 6.46
C LEU A 298 22.17 0.03 7.69
N TYR A 299 22.22 0.65 8.86
CA TYR A 299 21.52 0.11 10.03
C TYR A 299 20.00 0.06 9.85
N PHE A 300 19.43 1.06 9.18
CA PHE A 300 18.00 1.02 8.83
C PHE A 300 17.68 -0.20 7.96
N ILE A 301 18.47 -0.46 6.92
CA ILE A 301 18.35 -1.67 6.07
C ILE A 301 18.48 -2.92 6.93
N GLY A 302 19.45 -2.98 7.84
CA GLY A 302 19.66 -4.11 8.75
C GLY A 302 18.44 -4.41 9.61
N GLY A 303 17.78 -3.39 10.12
CA GLY A 303 16.52 -3.52 10.87
C GLY A 303 15.38 -4.07 10.03
N VAL A 304 15.20 -3.54 8.81
CA VAL A 304 14.16 -4.01 7.89
C VAL A 304 14.38 -5.47 7.50
N ILE A 305 15.61 -5.87 7.19
CA ILE A 305 15.94 -7.27 6.84
C ILE A 305 15.73 -8.20 8.05
N LYS A 306 16.17 -7.79 9.24
CA LYS A 306 16.00 -8.58 10.48
C LYS A 306 14.55 -8.92 10.74
N HIS A 307 13.67 -7.93 10.62
CA HIS A 307 12.24 -8.04 10.93
C HIS A 307 11.36 -8.40 9.72
N ALA A 308 11.95 -8.68 8.55
CA ALA A 308 11.22 -8.79 7.28
C ALA A 308 10.08 -9.81 7.31
N ARG A 309 10.25 -10.98 7.94
CA ARG A 309 9.18 -12.00 8.01
C ARG A 309 8.00 -11.55 8.86
N ALA A 310 8.25 -10.85 9.97
CA ALA A 310 7.20 -10.25 10.77
C ALA A 310 6.54 -9.08 10.01
N LEU A 311 7.35 -8.25 9.34
CA LEU A 311 6.84 -7.18 8.48
C LEU A 311 5.93 -7.69 7.37
N ASN A 312 6.20 -8.87 6.79
CA ASN A 312 5.36 -9.44 5.74
C ASN A 312 3.90 -9.62 6.16
N ALA A 313 3.60 -9.87 7.43
CA ALA A 313 2.21 -9.92 7.92
C ALA A 313 1.46 -8.60 7.66
N ILE A 314 2.16 -7.47 7.63
CA ILE A 314 1.62 -6.12 7.46
C ILE A 314 1.83 -5.60 6.05
N THR A 315 3.02 -5.83 5.46
CA THR A 315 3.39 -5.35 4.11
C THR A 315 2.84 -6.22 2.99
N ASN A 316 2.51 -7.48 3.29
CA ASN A 316 1.97 -8.48 2.37
C ASN A 316 0.78 -9.19 3.06
N PRO A 317 -0.33 -8.47 3.30
CA PRO A 317 -1.33 -8.84 4.29
C PRO A 317 -2.41 -9.78 3.77
N SER A 318 -2.27 -10.31 2.56
CA SER A 318 -3.28 -11.19 1.97
C SER A 318 -2.68 -12.57 1.63
N THR A 319 -3.54 -13.58 1.57
CA THR A 319 -3.14 -14.90 1.04
C THR A 319 -2.72 -14.82 -0.43
N ASN A 320 -3.24 -13.83 -1.16
CA ASN A 320 -2.87 -13.55 -2.55
C ASN A 320 -1.47 -12.94 -2.69
N SER A 321 -0.99 -12.20 -1.67
CA SER A 321 0.36 -11.63 -1.62
C SER A 321 1.45 -12.67 -1.87
N TYR A 322 1.29 -13.87 -1.32
CA TYR A 322 2.28 -14.95 -1.42
C TYR A 322 2.19 -15.75 -2.73
N LYS A 323 1.20 -15.50 -3.56
CA LYS A 323 1.15 -15.94 -4.95
C LYS A 323 1.97 -15.02 -5.87
N ARG A 324 2.25 -13.78 -5.43
CA ARG A 324 3.21 -12.86 -6.05
C ARG A 324 4.64 -13.17 -5.59
N LEU A 325 4.86 -13.37 -4.30
CA LEU A 325 6.19 -13.61 -3.71
C LEU A 325 6.70 -15.03 -4.01
N VAL A 326 6.87 -15.33 -5.29
CA VAL A 326 7.37 -16.60 -5.81
C VAL A 326 8.54 -16.35 -6.76
N PRO A 327 9.50 -17.31 -6.87
CA PRO A 327 10.63 -17.19 -7.80
C PRO A 327 10.17 -17.00 -9.26
N HIS A 328 11.01 -16.35 -10.07
CA HIS A 328 10.89 -16.19 -11.54
C HIS A 328 9.77 -15.24 -12.04
N PHE A 329 9.12 -14.47 -11.16
CA PHE A 329 8.12 -13.46 -11.53
C PHE A 329 8.51 -12.03 -11.07
N GLU A 330 9.81 -11.73 -11.04
CA GLU A 330 10.37 -10.42 -10.66
C GLU A 330 10.01 -9.96 -9.24
N ALA A 331 9.51 -10.88 -8.40
CA ALA A 331 9.26 -10.61 -7.00
C ALA A 331 10.52 -10.89 -6.18
N PRO A 332 10.97 -9.97 -5.31
CA PRO A 332 12.17 -10.11 -4.51
C PRO A 332 11.89 -10.97 -3.27
N ILE A 333 12.25 -12.23 -3.32
CA ILE A 333 12.03 -13.16 -2.20
C ILE A 333 13.24 -13.29 -1.26
N MET A 334 14.45 -12.99 -1.74
CA MET A 334 15.67 -13.10 -0.95
C MET A 334 15.94 -11.83 -0.16
N LEU A 335 16.14 -11.98 1.14
CA LEU A 335 16.43 -10.90 2.07
C LEU A 335 17.90 -10.45 1.94
N ALA A 336 18.13 -9.65 0.91
CA ALA A 336 19.42 -9.07 0.59
C ALA A 336 19.23 -7.60 0.19
N TYR A 337 20.31 -6.83 0.19
CA TYR A 337 20.32 -5.47 -0.32
C TYR A 337 21.41 -5.28 -1.38
N SER A 338 21.18 -4.37 -2.33
CA SER A 338 22.15 -4.05 -3.37
C SER A 338 21.88 -2.72 -4.03
N ALA A 339 22.95 -2.10 -4.55
CA ALA A 339 22.85 -0.91 -5.37
C ALA A 339 22.37 -1.25 -6.77
N ARG A 340 21.34 -0.55 -7.26
CA ARG A 340 20.82 -0.66 -8.64
C ARG A 340 20.28 -2.05 -9.05
N ASN A 341 20.34 -3.04 -8.18
CA ASN A 341 19.93 -4.40 -8.48
C ASN A 341 18.46 -4.63 -8.11
N ARG A 342 17.63 -4.88 -9.11
CA ARG A 342 16.18 -5.10 -8.94
C ARG A 342 15.81 -6.48 -8.39
N SER A 343 16.77 -7.42 -8.32
CA SER A 343 16.53 -8.75 -7.74
C SER A 343 16.64 -8.78 -6.20
N ALA A 344 17.19 -7.74 -5.58
CA ALA A 344 17.31 -7.63 -4.13
C ALA A 344 16.01 -7.14 -3.48
N SER A 345 15.68 -7.63 -2.28
CA SER A 345 14.52 -7.18 -1.49
C SER A 345 14.62 -5.72 -1.07
N ILE A 346 15.83 -5.24 -0.82
CA ILE A 346 16.13 -3.83 -0.58
C ILE A 346 17.07 -3.35 -1.67
N ARG A 347 16.60 -2.42 -2.47
CA ARG A 347 17.37 -1.79 -3.51
C ARG A 347 17.79 -0.37 -3.08
N ILE A 348 18.99 0.03 -3.46
CA ILE A 348 19.46 1.41 -3.31
C ILE A 348 19.47 2.05 -4.71
N PRO A 349 18.48 2.92 -5.02
CA PRO A 349 18.43 3.58 -6.32
C PRO A 349 19.66 4.46 -6.55
N TYR A 350 20.15 4.47 -7.79
CA TYR A 350 21.22 5.39 -8.16
C TYR A 350 20.70 6.82 -8.23
N VAL A 351 21.30 7.71 -7.44
CA VAL A 351 21.07 9.15 -7.50
C VAL A 351 22.39 9.87 -7.25
N SER A 352 22.66 10.93 -8.00
CA SER A 352 23.86 11.75 -7.84
C SER A 352 23.75 12.74 -6.68
N SER A 353 22.53 13.25 -6.43
CA SER A 353 22.28 14.23 -5.38
C SER A 353 22.16 13.59 -3.99
N PRO A 354 22.88 14.09 -2.97
CA PRO A 354 22.70 13.65 -1.59
C PRO A 354 21.25 13.79 -1.09
N LYS A 355 20.50 14.79 -1.57
CA LYS A 355 19.10 15.00 -1.20
C LYS A 355 18.17 13.85 -1.62
N GLY A 356 18.52 13.15 -2.70
CA GLY A 356 17.73 12.04 -3.23
C GLY A 356 18.12 10.67 -2.69
N LYS A 357 19.14 10.56 -1.83
CA LYS A 357 19.56 9.27 -1.26
C LYS A 357 18.44 8.64 -0.45
N ARG A 358 18.11 7.38 -0.78
CA ARG A 358 17.00 6.64 -0.21
C ARG A 358 17.22 5.15 -0.39
N ILE A 359 16.44 4.36 0.31
CA ILE A 359 16.34 2.91 0.11
C ILE A 359 14.96 2.56 -0.44
N GLU A 360 14.83 1.44 -1.09
CA GLU A 360 13.59 0.92 -1.65
C GLU A 360 13.35 -0.49 -1.14
N ALA A 361 12.29 -0.67 -0.34
CA ALA A 361 11.79 -2.00 0.03
C ALA A 361 10.89 -2.51 -1.10
N ARG A 362 11.20 -3.67 -1.68
CA ARG A 362 10.55 -4.18 -2.88
C ARG A 362 9.54 -5.31 -2.64
N PHE A 363 9.53 -5.91 -1.45
CA PHE A 363 8.58 -6.98 -1.12
C PHE A 363 7.15 -6.48 -0.82
N PRO A 364 6.90 -5.25 -0.34
CA PRO A 364 5.52 -4.80 -0.09
C PRO A 364 4.65 -4.86 -1.36
N ASP A 365 3.35 -5.03 -1.17
CA ASP A 365 2.37 -5.05 -2.24
C ASP A 365 1.19 -4.09 -1.98
N PRO A 366 0.37 -3.76 -2.99
CA PRO A 366 -0.65 -2.73 -2.86
C PRO A 366 -1.86 -3.13 -2.00
N MET A 367 -1.94 -4.37 -1.49
CA MET A 367 -2.92 -4.74 -0.46
C MET A 367 -2.53 -4.24 0.94
N MET A 368 -1.30 -3.81 1.12
CA MET A 368 -0.82 -3.22 2.36
C MET A 368 -1.69 -2.04 2.79
N ASN A 369 -2.12 -2.05 4.05
CA ASN A 369 -2.64 -0.83 4.68
C ASN A 369 -1.49 0.18 4.77
N PRO A 370 -1.54 1.33 4.06
CA PRO A 370 -0.38 2.21 3.95
C PRO A 370 0.05 2.80 5.30
N TYR A 371 -0.90 3.09 6.19
CA TYR A 371 -0.58 3.62 7.52
C TYR A 371 0.17 2.60 8.35
N LEU A 372 -0.34 1.36 8.44
CA LEU A 372 0.29 0.28 9.21
C LEU A 372 1.62 -0.13 8.59
N GLY A 373 1.67 -0.25 7.27
CA GLY A 373 2.88 -0.69 6.56
C GLY A 373 4.02 0.31 6.67
N PHE A 374 3.73 1.59 6.47
CA PHE A 374 4.76 2.64 6.61
C PHE A 374 5.24 2.77 8.05
N ALA A 375 4.32 2.74 9.02
CA ALA A 375 4.69 2.73 10.44
C ALA A 375 5.57 1.53 10.79
N ALA A 376 5.21 0.32 10.37
CA ALA A 376 5.97 -0.88 10.65
C ALA A 376 7.38 -0.86 10.02
N LEU A 377 7.49 -0.42 8.76
CA LEU A 377 8.78 -0.26 8.08
C LEU A 377 9.68 0.77 8.79
N LEU A 378 9.11 1.90 9.20
CA LEU A 378 9.84 2.91 9.98
C LEU A 378 10.33 2.35 11.32
N MET A 379 9.46 1.66 12.05
CA MET A 379 9.79 1.07 13.36
C MET A 379 10.89 0.01 13.24
N ALA A 380 10.86 -0.84 12.21
CA ALA A 380 11.91 -1.81 11.92
C ALA A 380 13.26 -1.13 11.62
N GLY A 381 13.24 -0.09 10.79
CA GLY A 381 14.44 0.69 10.47
C GLY A 381 15.01 1.41 11.70
N LEU A 382 14.16 1.99 12.55
CA LEU A 382 14.58 2.63 13.80
C LEU A 382 15.18 1.63 14.78
N ASP A 383 14.62 0.41 14.87
CA ASP A 383 15.23 -0.67 15.68
C ASP A 383 16.64 -0.99 15.16
N GLY A 384 16.82 -1.05 13.85
CA GLY A 384 18.12 -1.23 13.22
C GLY A 384 19.13 -0.15 13.59
N ILE A 385 18.71 1.12 13.53
CA ILE A 385 19.58 2.26 13.90
C ILE A 385 19.94 2.23 15.39
N GLN A 386 18.94 2.07 16.26
CA GLN A 386 19.13 2.09 17.73
C GLN A 386 20.03 0.96 18.22
N ASN A 387 19.94 -0.22 17.59
CA ASN A 387 20.70 -1.41 17.95
C ASN A 387 21.93 -1.64 17.05
N LYS A 388 22.22 -0.72 16.12
CA LYS A 388 23.34 -0.79 15.18
C LYS A 388 23.39 -2.13 14.41
N ILE A 389 22.25 -2.53 13.86
CA ILE A 389 22.12 -3.80 13.13
C ILE A 389 22.64 -3.61 11.71
N HIS A 390 23.85 -4.08 11.46
CA HIS A 390 24.43 -4.03 10.12
C HIS A 390 23.81 -5.11 9.21
N PRO A 391 23.44 -4.80 7.96
CA PRO A 391 22.77 -5.74 7.07
C PRO A 391 23.70 -6.84 6.47
N GLY A 392 24.97 -6.84 6.80
CA GLY A 392 25.98 -7.71 6.18
C GLY A 392 26.53 -7.12 4.88
N GLU A 393 27.06 -7.98 4.01
CA GLU A 393 27.58 -7.58 2.71
C GLU A 393 26.49 -7.41 1.67
N ALA A 394 26.65 -6.43 0.77
CA ALA A 394 25.72 -6.22 -0.34
C ALA A 394 25.78 -7.36 -1.35
N ALA A 395 24.63 -7.74 -1.89
CA ALA A 395 24.51 -8.81 -2.90
C ALA A 395 24.50 -8.21 -4.32
N ASP A 396 25.67 -7.86 -4.84
CA ASP A 396 25.83 -7.21 -6.16
C ASP A 396 25.87 -8.21 -7.33
N LYS A 397 24.98 -9.22 -7.29
CA LYS A 397 24.81 -10.24 -8.32
C LYS A 397 23.33 -10.49 -8.62
N ASN A 398 23.04 -11.10 -9.77
CA ASN A 398 21.66 -11.48 -10.09
C ASN A 398 21.18 -12.60 -9.16
N LEU A 399 20.27 -12.27 -8.25
CA LEU A 399 19.75 -13.22 -7.26
C LEU A 399 18.74 -14.21 -7.86
N TYR A 400 18.24 -13.97 -9.06
CA TYR A 400 17.30 -14.88 -9.74
C TYR A 400 17.99 -16.13 -10.34
N ASP A 401 19.31 -16.07 -10.55
CA ASP A 401 20.10 -17.12 -11.22
C ASP A 401 21.23 -17.66 -10.33
N LEU A 402 21.03 -17.71 -9.01
CA LEU A 402 22.02 -18.23 -8.08
C LEU A 402 22.11 -19.76 -8.14
N PRO A 403 23.32 -20.35 -7.96
CA PRO A 403 23.43 -21.77 -7.68
C PRO A 403 22.66 -22.14 -6.42
N PRO A 404 22.00 -23.33 -6.38
CA PRO A 404 21.18 -23.74 -5.23
C PRO A 404 21.90 -23.69 -3.87
N GLU A 405 23.21 -23.96 -3.86
CA GLU A 405 24.05 -23.91 -2.65
C GLU A 405 24.27 -22.49 -2.12
N GLU A 406 24.26 -21.49 -3.00
CA GLU A 406 24.34 -20.09 -2.62
C GLU A 406 22.96 -19.54 -2.23
N GLU A 407 21.94 -19.91 -2.99
CA GLU A 407 20.55 -19.55 -2.72
C GLU A 407 20.11 -19.98 -1.31
N ALA A 408 20.42 -21.23 -0.94
CA ALA A 408 20.08 -21.79 0.37
C ALA A 408 20.71 -21.04 1.58
N LYS A 409 21.72 -20.20 1.36
CA LYS A 409 22.37 -19.42 2.42
C LYS A 409 21.71 -18.05 2.65
N ILE A 410 20.89 -17.59 1.74
CA ILE A 410 20.24 -16.27 1.84
C ILE A 410 18.86 -16.46 2.47
N PRO A 411 18.56 -15.80 3.59
CA PRO A 411 17.23 -15.86 4.18
C PRO A 411 16.19 -15.29 3.22
N THR A 412 14.96 -15.80 3.31
CA THR A 412 13.86 -15.39 2.44
C THR A 412 12.75 -14.70 3.22
N VAL A 413 11.92 -13.93 2.52
CA VAL A 413 10.62 -13.45 3.01
C VAL A 413 9.73 -14.63 3.41
N ALA A 414 8.63 -14.39 4.11
CA ALA A 414 7.64 -15.42 4.39
C ALA A 414 7.04 -15.95 3.06
N HIS A 415 6.69 -17.25 3.05
CA HIS A 415 6.13 -17.91 1.87
C HIS A 415 4.61 -18.07 1.93
N SER A 416 4.01 -17.71 3.07
CA SER A 416 2.57 -17.76 3.27
C SER A 416 2.15 -16.74 4.34
N LEU A 417 0.87 -16.38 4.36
CA LEU A 417 0.35 -15.43 5.34
C LEU A 417 0.42 -16.00 6.76
N ASP A 418 0.13 -17.28 6.95
CA ASP A 418 0.22 -17.93 8.26
C ASP A 418 1.65 -17.91 8.81
N MET A 419 2.67 -18.19 7.97
CA MET A 419 4.07 -18.05 8.37
C MET A 419 4.42 -16.61 8.78
N ALA A 420 3.93 -15.62 8.04
CA ALA A 420 4.16 -14.21 8.37
C ALA A 420 3.48 -13.82 9.69
N LEU A 421 2.25 -14.29 9.92
CA LEU A 421 1.53 -14.06 11.17
C LEU A 421 2.21 -14.72 12.38
N GLU A 422 2.75 -15.94 12.24
CA GLU A 422 3.55 -16.57 13.29
C GLU A 422 4.84 -15.78 13.56
N ALA A 423 5.53 -15.34 12.51
CA ALA A 423 6.71 -14.48 12.67
C ALA A 423 6.37 -13.18 13.40
N LEU A 424 5.22 -12.57 13.12
CA LEU A 424 4.76 -11.35 13.84
C LEU A 424 4.45 -11.63 15.32
N LYS A 425 3.92 -12.81 15.67
CA LYS A 425 3.71 -13.20 17.06
C LYS A 425 5.03 -13.34 17.83
N GLU A 426 6.07 -13.83 17.17
CA GLU A 426 7.38 -14.06 17.78
C GLU A 426 8.25 -12.80 17.81
N ASP A 427 8.13 -11.94 16.80
CA ASP A 427 8.97 -10.77 16.57
C ASP A 427 8.12 -9.50 16.39
N HIS A 428 7.63 -8.94 17.47
CA HIS A 428 6.80 -7.72 17.48
C HIS A 428 7.26 -6.62 18.44
N GLU A 429 8.23 -6.89 19.30
CA GLU A 429 8.69 -5.94 20.33
C GLU A 429 9.15 -4.60 19.73
N PHE A 430 9.76 -4.62 18.54
CA PHE A 430 10.16 -3.41 17.84
C PHE A 430 8.97 -2.49 17.49
N LEU A 431 7.78 -3.05 17.26
CA LEU A 431 6.57 -2.30 16.95
C LEU A 431 5.96 -1.63 18.19
N LEU A 432 6.17 -2.19 19.37
CA LEU A 432 5.61 -1.69 20.64
C LEU A 432 6.38 -0.48 21.20
N LYS A 433 7.59 -0.22 20.70
CA LYS A 433 8.41 0.90 21.17
C LYS A 433 7.67 2.22 21.04
N GLY A 434 7.77 3.06 22.07
CA GLY A 434 7.09 4.35 22.10
C GLY A 434 5.56 4.28 22.09
N GLY A 435 4.97 3.11 22.31
CA GLY A 435 3.52 2.93 22.26
C GLY A 435 2.92 3.11 20.85
N VAL A 436 3.73 2.93 19.80
CA VAL A 436 3.29 3.10 18.41
C VAL A 436 2.21 2.09 18.04
N PHE A 437 2.54 0.80 18.13
CA PHE A 437 1.55 -0.28 18.13
C PHE A 437 1.27 -0.71 19.55
N THR A 438 0.11 -1.26 19.82
CA THR A 438 -0.22 -1.92 21.08
C THR A 438 -0.33 -3.43 20.87
N LYS A 439 -0.11 -4.20 21.95
CA LYS A 439 -0.29 -5.65 21.90
C LYS A 439 -1.72 -6.01 21.53
N ASP A 440 -2.70 -5.27 22.08
CA ASP A 440 -4.13 -5.43 21.76
C ASP A 440 -4.43 -5.27 20.27
N MET A 441 -3.87 -4.22 19.65
CA MET A 441 -4.02 -4.00 18.21
C MET A 441 -3.39 -5.13 17.39
N LEU A 442 -2.18 -5.57 17.75
CA LEU A 442 -1.49 -6.64 17.02
C LEU A 442 -2.23 -7.99 17.15
N ASP A 443 -2.74 -8.31 18.34
CA ASP A 443 -3.51 -9.53 18.57
C ASP A 443 -4.81 -9.51 17.75
N ALA A 444 -5.54 -8.38 17.75
CA ALA A 444 -6.74 -8.21 16.92
C ALA A 444 -6.44 -8.29 15.41
N TYR A 445 -5.33 -7.73 14.97
CA TYR A 445 -4.88 -7.84 13.58
C TYR A 445 -4.56 -9.28 13.18
N ILE A 446 -3.84 -10.01 14.02
CA ILE A 446 -3.47 -11.40 13.79
C ILE A 446 -4.73 -12.28 13.72
N GLU A 447 -5.68 -12.08 14.66
CA GLU A 447 -6.96 -12.79 14.64
C GLU A 447 -7.72 -12.54 13.34
N LEU A 448 -7.87 -11.27 12.96
CA LEU A 448 -8.54 -10.84 11.74
C LEU A 448 -7.94 -11.49 10.48
N LYS A 449 -6.61 -11.56 10.40
CA LYS A 449 -5.89 -12.14 9.26
C LYS A 449 -5.85 -13.67 9.28
N THR A 450 -5.91 -14.29 10.44
CA THR A 450 -6.03 -15.74 10.59
C THR A 450 -7.34 -16.25 9.99
N GLU A 451 -8.42 -15.46 10.05
CA GLU A 451 -9.68 -15.79 9.36
C GLU A 451 -9.51 -15.90 7.84
N ASP A 452 -8.74 -14.99 7.23
CA ASP A 452 -8.45 -15.03 5.79
C ASP A 452 -7.68 -16.32 5.43
N VAL A 453 -6.68 -16.70 6.24
CA VAL A 453 -5.93 -17.96 6.08
C VAL A 453 -6.86 -19.18 6.20
N ARG A 454 -7.69 -19.21 7.25
CA ARG A 454 -8.63 -20.31 7.48
C ARG A 454 -9.59 -20.47 6.32
N ARG A 455 -10.17 -19.38 5.85
CA ARG A 455 -11.11 -19.39 4.71
C ARG A 455 -10.47 -19.96 3.45
N LEU A 456 -9.23 -19.52 3.12
CA LEU A 456 -8.51 -20.07 1.97
C LEU A 456 -8.25 -21.58 2.13
N ASN A 457 -7.72 -21.99 3.29
CA ASN A 457 -7.31 -23.38 3.53
C ASN A 457 -8.47 -24.37 3.60
N THR A 458 -9.69 -23.90 3.86
CA THR A 458 -10.89 -24.74 3.88
C THR A 458 -11.70 -24.70 2.60
N THR A 459 -11.26 -23.91 1.61
CA THR A 459 -11.94 -23.81 0.30
C THR A 459 -11.17 -24.63 -0.73
N THR A 460 -11.82 -25.66 -1.30
CA THR A 460 -11.26 -26.48 -2.38
C THR A 460 -10.97 -25.61 -3.62
N HIS A 461 -9.81 -25.81 -4.22
CA HIS A 461 -9.39 -25.07 -5.39
C HIS A 461 -9.46 -25.94 -6.65
N PRO A 462 -9.89 -25.41 -7.82
CA PRO A 462 -9.96 -26.19 -9.07
C PRO A 462 -8.67 -26.94 -9.44
N VAL A 463 -7.49 -26.37 -9.13
CA VAL A 463 -6.20 -27.03 -9.41
C VAL A 463 -6.01 -28.33 -8.63
N GLU A 464 -6.64 -28.49 -7.47
CA GLU A 464 -6.55 -29.73 -6.67
C GLU A 464 -7.26 -30.88 -7.37
N PHE A 465 -8.36 -30.61 -8.09
CA PHE A 465 -9.04 -31.61 -8.92
C PHE A 465 -8.16 -32.02 -10.11
N ASP A 466 -7.47 -31.07 -10.77
CA ASP A 466 -6.52 -31.37 -11.83
C ASP A 466 -5.36 -32.27 -11.32
N MET A 467 -4.83 -31.95 -10.14
CA MET A 467 -3.68 -32.67 -9.56
C MET A 467 -4.02 -34.03 -8.98
N TYR A 468 -5.20 -34.22 -8.38
CA TYR A 468 -5.45 -35.34 -7.46
C TYR A 468 -6.69 -36.17 -7.78
N TYR A 469 -7.63 -35.73 -8.63
CA TYR A 469 -8.93 -36.39 -8.79
C TYR A 469 -8.84 -37.83 -9.29
N SER A 470 -7.83 -38.15 -10.07
CA SER A 470 -7.62 -39.48 -10.66
C SER A 470 -6.47 -40.30 -10.02
N LEU A 471 -5.95 -39.86 -8.86
CA LEU A 471 -4.91 -40.60 -8.14
C LEU A 471 -5.52 -41.75 -7.33
#